data_bd1609fb18d1040dff6cde8cf25e4229
#
_entry.id   bd1609fb18d1040dff6cde8cf25e4229
#
_cell.length_a   1.000
_cell.length_b   1.000
_cell.length_c   1.000
_cell.angle_alpha   90.00
_cell.angle_beta   90.00
_cell.angle_gamma   90.00
#
_symmetry.space_group_name_H-M   'P 1'
#
loop_
_entity.id
_entity.type
_entity.pdbx_description
1 polymer ?
#
loop_
_entity_poly.entity_id
_entity_poly.type
_entity_poly.pdbx_seq_one_letter_code
_entity_poly.pdbx_strand_id
1 'polypeptide(L)'
;MWIKGFENIVSLTEFTVEKNCGAHSVCTFCASVDAADENRALASAGQEIQVIWDEGGKSACVFCGRVEEVRLRKMLHSVVIEVRAVSLSAAEDEAAHTRIWQNPQKKLGTVLSAAQLALIKTDLRLSKALVAQQYALPILQNQETNFSFLRRIAAYMDVPIWVEDTKQGRGTIVLAETLSDAAHTIAEDDVIRYEATKRKQGRKEITLTLKKYLPLGAKVKIPQETGEYVICGLRVFFEHAVYEFCYRLEPYAPWKYEPYETNHLEKTICLKGTVENNKDPENKGRIQVSFSKEQIQDMDQVRLWIPYQSPYTGTAGGIVFLPDVGDKVTVIFSNEGIYAASALRENVLAEECQKVEEKYIGNNTKRRIFFQEKALKIASGEHTVLMDEDKIELTVGESKITMEKDRILLRQGKTELTLEAKGIRINAVGNEMVWNEQGILGNTRKEIGLEAQRAVNIAGGGKINIQAKGAPLSLDGSVVNIG
;
A
#
# COMPACT_ATOMS: atom_id res chain seq x y z
N MET A 1 42.30 -26.80 -12.80
CA MET A 1 41.05 -26.56 -12.02
C MET A 1 40.70 -27.80 -11.27
N TRP A 2 40.23 -27.73 -10.03
CA TRP A 2 39.77 -28.86 -9.25
C TRP A 2 38.54 -28.52 -8.41
N ILE A 3 37.73 -29.54 -8.06
CA ILE A 3 36.46 -29.35 -7.40
C ILE A 3 36.58 -29.96 -6.00
N LYS A 4 36.67 -29.13 -4.97
CA LYS A 4 36.65 -29.55 -3.57
C LYS A 4 35.25 -30.05 -3.21
N GLY A 5 35.19 -31.24 -2.60
CA GLY A 5 33.95 -31.98 -2.34
C GLY A 5 33.71 -33.12 -3.31
N PHE A 6 34.49 -33.17 -4.41
CA PHE A 6 34.49 -34.26 -5.40
C PHE A 6 35.92 -34.64 -5.78
N GLU A 7 36.75 -34.94 -4.78
CA GLU A 7 38.15 -35.32 -4.96
C GLU A 7 38.34 -36.65 -5.67
N ASN A 8 37.31 -37.51 -5.76
CA ASN A 8 37.29 -38.82 -6.40
C ASN A 8 36.79 -38.85 -7.84
N ILE A 9 36.77 -37.71 -8.49
CA ILE A 9 36.54 -37.62 -9.95
C ILE A 9 37.74 -38.27 -10.67
N VAL A 10 37.47 -39.31 -11.47
CA VAL A 10 38.46 -39.95 -12.32
C VAL A 10 38.74 -39.15 -13.59
N SER A 11 37.67 -38.70 -14.24
CA SER A 11 37.76 -37.82 -15.41
C SER A 11 36.57 -36.86 -15.46
N LEU A 12 36.86 -35.62 -15.82
CA LEU A 12 35.85 -34.59 -16.07
C LEU A 12 35.59 -34.54 -17.58
N THR A 13 34.33 -34.69 -17.99
CA THR A 13 33.93 -34.66 -19.41
C THR A 13 33.32 -33.37 -19.83
N GLU A 14 32.50 -32.76 -18.95
CA GLU A 14 31.88 -31.44 -19.16
C GLU A 14 31.98 -30.65 -17.87
N PHE A 15 32.17 -29.34 -18.03
CA PHE A 15 32.21 -28.41 -16.90
C PHE A 15 31.79 -27.04 -17.34
N THR A 16 30.90 -26.43 -16.55
CA THR A 16 30.47 -25.03 -16.78
C THR A 16 30.22 -24.36 -15.44
N VAL A 17 30.73 -23.13 -15.31
CA VAL A 17 30.28 -22.18 -14.26
C VAL A 17 29.72 -20.96 -14.96
N GLU A 18 28.48 -20.63 -14.64
CA GLU A 18 27.82 -19.44 -15.17
C GLU A 18 27.50 -18.45 -14.05
N LYS A 19 27.90 -17.19 -14.27
CA LYS A 19 27.67 -16.07 -13.36
C LYS A 19 27.15 -14.88 -14.17
N ASN A 20 26.04 -14.31 -13.75
CA ASN A 20 25.45 -13.14 -14.35
C ASN A 20 25.07 -12.11 -13.30
N CYS A 21 25.16 -10.83 -13.67
CA CYS A 21 24.57 -9.76 -12.88
C CYS A 21 23.08 -10.07 -12.64
N GLY A 22 22.62 -9.93 -11.40
CA GLY A 22 21.23 -10.14 -11.03
C GLY A 22 20.76 -11.58 -10.97
N ALA A 23 21.66 -12.56 -10.99
CA ALA A 23 21.33 -13.98 -10.91
C ALA A 23 22.21 -14.72 -9.92
N HIS A 24 21.73 -15.84 -9.42
CA HIS A 24 22.56 -16.82 -8.72
C HIS A 24 23.52 -17.48 -9.68
N SER A 25 24.74 -17.75 -9.19
CA SER A 25 25.71 -18.50 -9.99
C SER A 25 25.37 -19.99 -10.00
N VAL A 26 25.64 -20.62 -11.11
CA VAL A 26 25.39 -22.06 -11.30
C VAL A 26 26.68 -22.75 -11.76
N CYS A 27 26.96 -23.88 -11.16
CA CYS A 27 28.01 -24.79 -11.60
C CYS A 27 27.41 -26.12 -12.02
N THR A 28 27.70 -26.57 -13.24
CA THR A 28 27.32 -27.89 -13.73
C THR A 28 28.54 -28.66 -14.23
N PHE A 29 28.62 -29.93 -13.94
CA PHE A 29 29.67 -30.79 -14.48
C PHE A 29 29.20 -32.21 -14.66
N CYS A 30 29.84 -32.89 -15.63
CA CYS A 30 29.70 -34.31 -15.88
C CYS A 30 31.06 -34.98 -15.70
N ALA A 31 31.10 -36.01 -14.89
CA ALA A 31 32.35 -36.67 -14.53
C ALA A 31 32.18 -38.18 -14.35
N SER A 32 33.22 -38.94 -14.60
CA SER A 32 33.30 -40.36 -14.20
C SER A 32 33.84 -40.48 -12.79
N VAL A 33 33.30 -41.42 -12.03
CA VAL A 33 33.75 -41.79 -10.67
C VAL A 33 33.92 -43.29 -10.60
N ASP A 34 34.72 -43.76 -9.62
CA ASP A 34 34.84 -45.19 -9.36
C ASP A 34 33.52 -45.78 -8.82
N ALA A 35 33.22 -47.02 -9.17
CA ALA A 35 32.03 -47.72 -8.71
C ALA A 35 31.93 -47.81 -7.16
N ALA A 36 33.07 -47.79 -6.48
CA ALA A 36 33.14 -47.79 -5.01
C ALA A 36 32.68 -46.46 -4.40
N ASP A 37 32.75 -45.34 -5.15
CA ASP A 37 32.39 -43.98 -4.69
C ASP A 37 30.95 -43.57 -5.07
N GLU A 38 30.17 -44.44 -5.66
CA GLU A 38 28.80 -44.23 -6.08
C GLU A 38 27.91 -43.61 -4.98
N ASN A 39 27.87 -44.25 -3.82
CA ASN A 39 27.04 -43.81 -2.69
C ASN A 39 27.54 -42.47 -2.12
N ARG A 40 28.85 -42.24 -2.12
CA ARG A 40 29.44 -40.99 -1.69
C ARG A 40 29.08 -39.82 -2.64
N ALA A 41 29.10 -40.08 -3.95
CA ALA A 41 28.70 -39.10 -4.95
C ALA A 41 27.22 -38.70 -4.79
N LEU A 42 26.31 -39.66 -4.58
CA LEU A 42 24.89 -39.37 -4.31
C LEU A 42 24.69 -38.64 -2.97
N ALA A 43 25.44 -38.95 -1.95
CA ALA A 43 25.38 -38.32 -0.64
C ALA A 43 25.93 -36.87 -0.64
N SER A 44 26.54 -36.41 -1.72
CA SER A 44 27.01 -35.04 -1.86
C SER A 44 25.87 -34.04 -2.13
N ALA A 45 24.65 -34.48 -2.45
CA ALA A 45 23.50 -33.63 -2.56
C ALA A 45 23.27 -32.84 -1.25
N GLY A 46 23.12 -31.54 -1.37
CA GLY A 46 23.01 -30.61 -0.22
C GLY A 46 24.35 -30.16 0.39
N GLN A 47 25.48 -30.81 0.00
CA GLN A 47 26.81 -30.40 0.49
C GLN A 47 27.35 -29.18 -0.24
N GLU A 48 28.25 -28.44 0.41
CA GLU A 48 28.96 -27.33 -0.20
C GLU A 48 30.16 -27.81 -1.02
N ILE A 49 30.34 -27.20 -2.19
CA ILE A 49 31.49 -27.43 -3.08
C ILE A 49 32.21 -26.13 -3.38
N GLN A 50 33.50 -26.25 -3.74
CA GLN A 50 34.30 -25.15 -4.24
C GLN A 50 34.97 -25.53 -5.54
N VAL A 51 34.94 -24.62 -6.50
CA VAL A 51 35.72 -24.71 -7.75
C VAL A 51 36.94 -23.82 -7.62
N ILE A 52 38.13 -24.39 -7.68
CA ILE A 52 39.40 -23.73 -7.50
C ILE A 52 40.16 -23.72 -8.83
N TRP A 53 40.60 -22.54 -9.22
CA TRP A 53 41.50 -22.32 -10.35
C TRP A 53 42.90 -22.02 -9.85
N ASP A 54 43.87 -22.76 -10.35
CA ASP A 54 45.29 -22.54 -10.05
C ASP A 54 46.00 -21.99 -11.28
N GLU A 55 46.64 -20.82 -11.13
CA GLU A 55 47.39 -20.17 -12.18
C GLU A 55 48.73 -19.66 -11.61
N GLY A 56 49.83 -20.16 -12.11
CA GLY A 56 51.16 -19.68 -11.74
C GLY A 56 51.45 -19.77 -10.24
N GLY A 57 50.94 -20.77 -9.53
CA GLY A 57 51.09 -20.98 -8.09
C GLY A 57 50.17 -20.14 -7.20
N LYS A 58 49.20 -19.41 -7.80
CA LYS A 58 48.15 -18.71 -7.06
C LYS A 58 46.80 -19.42 -7.33
N SER A 59 46.14 -19.81 -6.23
CA SER A 59 44.81 -20.41 -6.27
C SER A 59 43.73 -19.35 -6.10
N ALA A 60 42.72 -19.36 -6.96
CA ALA A 60 41.54 -18.50 -6.88
C ALA A 60 40.28 -19.38 -6.77
N CYS A 61 39.40 -19.09 -5.84
CA CYS A 61 38.10 -19.69 -5.81
C CYS A 61 37.21 -19.05 -6.88
N VAL A 62 36.82 -19.84 -7.87
CA VAL A 62 35.96 -19.39 -8.97
C VAL A 62 34.49 -19.50 -8.61
N PHE A 63 34.11 -20.50 -7.83
CA PHE A 63 32.73 -20.73 -7.42
C PHE A 63 32.69 -21.43 -6.06
N CYS A 64 31.76 -21.02 -5.23
CA CYS A 64 31.40 -21.73 -4.00
C CYS A 64 29.87 -21.80 -3.91
N GLY A 65 29.33 -22.98 -3.76
CA GLY A 65 27.89 -23.21 -3.73
C GLY A 65 27.50 -24.53 -3.10
N ARG A 66 26.22 -24.83 -3.13
CA ARG A 66 25.62 -26.06 -2.63
C ARG A 66 25.18 -26.91 -3.80
N VAL A 67 25.44 -28.20 -3.72
CA VAL A 67 24.94 -29.21 -4.66
C VAL A 67 23.42 -29.28 -4.55
N GLU A 68 22.74 -28.95 -5.62
CA GLU A 68 21.28 -28.97 -5.72
C GLU A 68 20.80 -30.37 -6.20
N GLU A 69 21.48 -30.91 -7.21
CA GLU A 69 21.13 -32.16 -7.84
C GLU A 69 22.39 -32.98 -8.17
N VAL A 70 22.32 -34.26 -7.90
CA VAL A 70 23.28 -35.27 -8.39
C VAL A 70 22.50 -36.34 -9.13
N ARG A 71 22.79 -36.49 -10.41
CA ARG A 71 22.25 -37.59 -11.23
C ARG A 71 23.34 -38.57 -11.53
N LEU A 72 23.10 -39.85 -11.25
CA LEU A 72 24.06 -40.92 -11.47
C LEU A 72 23.55 -41.85 -12.57
N ARG A 73 24.47 -42.21 -13.53
CA ARG A 73 24.21 -43.17 -14.59
C ARG A 73 25.28 -44.25 -14.56
N LYS A 74 24.85 -45.51 -14.53
CA LYS A 74 25.73 -46.67 -14.64
C LYS A 74 25.85 -47.08 -16.11
N MET A 75 27.07 -47.19 -16.59
CA MET A 75 27.43 -47.75 -17.88
C MET A 75 28.17 -49.07 -17.64
N LEU A 76 28.40 -49.86 -18.70
CA LEU A 76 28.97 -51.20 -18.59
C LEU A 76 30.32 -51.25 -17.82
N HIS A 77 31.14 -50.21 -17.94
CA HIS A 77 32.47 -50.12 -17.33
C HIS A 77 32.76 -48.81 -16.59
N SER A 78 31.75 -47.98 -16.38
CA SER A 78 31.93 -46.66 -15.73
C SER A 78 30.66 -46.18 -15.01
N VAL A 79 30.86 -45.43 -13.98
CA VAL A 79 29.80 -44.66 -13.33
C VAL A 79 30.00 -43.20 -13.67
N VAL A 80 28.98 -42.60 -14.25
CA VAL A 80 28.99 -41.20 -14.65
C VAL A 80 28.04 -40.42 -13.74
N ILE A 81 28.49 -39.30 -13.22
CA ILE A 81 27.68 -38.35 -12.43
C ILE A 81 27.49 -37.06 -13.21
N GLU A 82 26.27 -36.53 -13.16
CA GLU A 82 25.94 -35.16 -13.55
C GLU A 82 25.60 -34.41 -12.26
N VAL A 83 26.29 -33.32 -12.02
CA VAL A 83 26.13 -32.53 -10.80
C VAL A 83 25.70 -31.10 -11.19
N ARG A 84 24.68 -30.59 -10.50
CA ARG A 84 24.28 -29.20 -10.53
C ARG A 84 24.44 -28.61 -9.15
N ALA A 85 25.17 -27.51 -9.04
CA ALA A 85 25.31 -26.74 -7.82
C ALA A 85 24.96 -25.27 -8.05
N VAL A 86 24.42 -24.63 -7.03
CA VAL A 86 24.03 -23.22 -7.06
C VAL A 86 24.75 -22.45 -5.95
N SER A 87 25.02 -21.18 -6.18
CA SER A 87 25.65 -20.31 -5.17
C SER A 87 24.83 -20.29 -3.87
N LEU A 88 25.48 -20.05 -2.73
CA LEU A 88 24.82 -20.02 -1.42
C LEU A 88 23.73 -18.97 -1.32
N SER A 89 23.77 -17.95 -2.18
CA SER A 89 22.73 -16.92 -2.29
C SER A 89 21.36 -17.48 -2.73
N ALA A 90 21.30 -18.65 -3.35
CA ALA A 90 20.04 -19.29 -3.72
C ALA A 90 19.17 -19.67 -2.52
N ALA A 91 19.75 -19.80 -1.32
CA ALA A 91 18.99 -19.97 -0.08
C ALA A 91 18.03 -18.79 0.20
N GLU A 92 18.30 -17.62 -0.35
CA GLU A 92 17.46 -16.44 -0.18
C GLU A 92 16.21 -16.44 -1.07
N ASP A 93 16.09 -17.46 -1.95
CA ASP A 93 14.90 -17.72 -2.76
C ASP A 93 14.04 -18.89 -2.26
N GLU A 94 14.42 -19.54 -1.14
CA GLU A 94 13.68 -20.68 -0.59
C GLU A 94 12.33 -20.28 0.03
N ALA A 95 12.20 -19.06 0.56
CA ALA A 95 10.98 -18.59 1.21
C ALA A 95 10.56 -17.20 0.75
N ALA A 96 9.27 -17.04 0.48
CA ALA A 96 8.68 -15.74 0.22
C ALA A 96 8.27 -15.07 1.54
N HIS A 97 8.40 -13.74 1.59
CA HIS A 97 8.10 -12.93 2.76
C HIS A 97 7.12 -11.81 2.41
N THR A 98 6.35 -11.39 3.42
CA THR A 98 5.50 -10.21 3.33
C THR A 98 5.85 -9.28 4.49
N ARG A 99 6.58 -8.19 4.20
CA ARG A 99 7.11 -7.23 5.18
C ARG A 99 6.89 -5.80 4.71
N ILE A 100 6.71 -4.88 5.66
CA ILE A 100 6.59 -3.45 5.36
C ILE A 100 7.48 -2.62 6.27
N TRP A 101 8.15 -1.63 5.70
CA TRP A 101 8.90 -0.59 6.41
C TRP A 101 8.23 0.74 6.15
N GLN A 102 7.67 1.35 7.19
CA GLN A 102 6.84 2.55 7.08
C GLN A 102 7.55 3.84 7.51
N ASN A 103 8.71 3.75 8.17
CA ASN A 103 9.39 4.91 8.74
C ASN A 103 10.26 5.64 7.72
N PRO A 104 9.86 6.81 7.17
CA PRO A 104 10.61 7.55 6.16
C PRO A 104 11.89 8.21 6.70
N GLN A 105 12.07 8.23 8.04
CA GLN A 105 13.28 8.75 8.66
C GLN A 105 14.45 7.74 8.63
N LYS A 106 14.15 6.48 8.37
CA LYS A 106 15.18 5.44 8.27
C LYS A 106 15.93 5.54 6.95
N LYS A 107 17.23 5.23 7.04
CA LYS A 107 18.08 5.09 5.86
C LYS A 107 17.90 3.71 5.23
N LEU A 108 18.06 3.62 3.93
CA LEU A 108 17.93 2.39 3.18
C LEU A 108 18.86 1.29 3.70
N GLY A 109 20.10 1.64 4.09
CA GLY A 109 21.05 0.71 4.68
C GLY A 109 20.60 0.07 6.00
N THR A 110 19.69 0.71 6.73
CA THR A 110 19.07 0.09 7.93
C THR A 110 17.99 -0.89 7.53
N VAL A 111 17.15 -0.53 6.56
CA VAL A 111 16.07 -1.38 6.02
C VAL A 111 16.63 -2.62 5.34
N LEU A 112 17.60 -2.44 4.45
CA LEU A 112 18.25 -3.50 3.69
C LEU A 112 19.44 -4.10 4.47
N SER A 113 19.29 -4.35 5.77
CA SER A 113 20.34 -5.07 6.52
C SER A 113 20.06 -6.58 6.52
N ALA A 114 21.12 -7.37 6.61
CA ALA A 114 20.98 -8.83 6.70
C ALA A 114 20.10 -9.27 7.88
N ALA A 115 20.16 -8.54 9.01
CA ALA A 115 19.33 -8.79 10.18
C ALA A 115 17.85 -8.48 9.92
N GLN A 116 17.53 -7.38 9.25
CA GLN A 116 16.14 -7.01 8.93
C GLN A 116 15.52 -7.95 7.91
N LEU A 117 16.31 -8.42 6.95
CA LEU A 117 15.87 -9.38 5.93
C LEU A 117 15.95 -10.83 6.42
N ALA A 118 16.55 -11.08 7.59
CA ALA A 118 16.79 -12.42 8.13
C ALA A 118 17.48 -13.34 7.10
N LEU A 119 18.56 -12.86 6.46
CA LEU A 119 19.29 -13.62 5.45
C LEU A 119 19.92 -14.87 6.09
N ILE A 120 19.78 -16.01 5.39
CA ILE A 120 20.12 -17.33 5.93
C ILE A 120 21.61 -17.65 5.70
N LYS A 121 22.06 -17.56 4.46
CA LYS A 121 23.38 -18.00 4.00
C LYS A 121 24.20 -16.90 3.33
N THR A 122 23.74 -15.65 3.40
CA THR A 122 24.37 -14.53 2.72
C THR A 122 24.60 -13.34 3.63
N ASP A 123 25.65 -12.59 3.33
CA ASP A 123 25.86 -11.22 3.80
C ASP A 123 25.34 -10.25 2.76
N LEU A 124 24.95 -9.06 3.17
CA LEU A 124 24.54 -7.98 2.29
C LEU A 124 25.52 -6.83 2.36
N ARG A 125 26.01 -6.40 1.20
CA ARG A 125 26.88 -5.24 1.06
C ARG A 125 26.25 -4.20 0.13
N LEU A 126 26.06 -3.00 0.63
CA LEU A 126 25.50 -1.87 -0.10
C LEU A 126 26.58 -0.84 -0.38
N SER A 127 26.47 -0.12 -1.51
CA SER A 127 27.31 1.05 -1.75
C SER A 127 27.09 2.13 -0.67
N LYS A 128 28.08 2.97 -0.42
CA LYS A 128 27.98 4.07 0.56
C LYS A 128 26.80 5.01 0.26
N ALA A 129 26.53 5.24 -1.02
CA ALA A 129 25.42 6.07 -1.48
C ALA A 129 24.06 5.47 -1.07
N LEU A 130 23.85 4.18 -1.32
CA LEU A 130 22.63 3.47 -0.94
C LEU A 130 22.43 3.39 0.57
N VAL A 131 23.48 3.15 1.33
CA VAL A 131 23.40 3.12 2.81
C VAL A 131 22.87 4.43 3.37
N ALA A 132 23.27 5.56 2.81
CA ALA A 132 22.89 6.90 3.27
C ALA A 132 21.53 7.38 2.75
N GLN A 133 20.99 6.76 1.71
CA GLN A 133 19.79 7.19 1.05
C GLN A 133 18.55 6.99 1.92
N GLN A 134 17.66 8.00 1.94
CA GLN A 134 16.32 7.89 2.53
C GLN A 134 15.30 7.50 1.46
N TYR A 135 14.20 6.92 1.88
CA TYR A 135 13.08 6.60 1.00
C TYR A 135 11.85 7.44 1.38
N ALA A 136 11.13 7.89 0.37
CA ALA A 136 9.97 8.76 0.55
C ALA A 136 8.65 8.00 0.79
N LEU A 137 8.58 6.75 0.31
CA LEU A 137 7.39 5.90 0.38
C LEU A 137 7.72 4.64 1.19
N PRO A 138 6.73 4.02 1.85
CA PRO A 138 6.95 2.73 2.49
C PRO A 138 7.52 1.71 1.53
N ILE A 139 8.47 0.93 2.04
CA ILE A 139 9.05 -0.18 1.31
C ILE A 139 8.23 -1.42 1.65
N LEU A 140 7.69 -2.08 0.63
CA LEU A 140 6.89 -3.28 0.75
C LEU A 140 7.59 -4.46 0.06
N GLN A 141 7.82 -5.53 0.79
CA GLN A 141 8.11 -6.87 0.26
C GLN A 141 6.80 -7.66 0.34
N ASN A 142 6.21 -8.04 -0.79
CA ASN A 142 4.91 -8.71 -0.81
C ASN A 142 4.98 -10.04 -1.52
N GLN A 143 4.96 -11.14 -0.75
CA GLN A 143 5.08 -12.51 -1.25
C GLN A 143 6.29 -12.68 -2.19
N GLU A 144 7.37 -11.98 -1.87
CA GLU A 144 8.64 -12.03 -2.58
C GLU A 144 9.70 -12.74 -1.74
N THR A 145 10.59 -13.48 -2.41
CA THR A 145 11.81 -13.97 -1.80
C THR A 145 12.76 -12.82 -1.47
N ASN A 146 13.73 -13.03 -0.59
CA ASN A 146 14.69 -11.99 -0.26
C ASN A 146 15.51 -11.56 -1.49
N PHE A 147 15.92 -12.50 -2.33
CA PHE A 147 16.71 -12.17 -3.52
C PHE A 147 15.89 -11.43 -4.57
N SER A 148 14.65 -11.86 -4.85
CA SER A 148 13.73 -11.15 -5.75
C SER A 148 13.44 -9.72 -5.27
N PHE A 149 13.22 -9.55 -3.95
CA PHE A 149 13.04 -8.25 -3.34
C PHE A 149 14.27 -7.34 -3.52
N LEU A 150 15.49 -7.86 -3.24
CA LEU A 150 16.73 -7.10 -3.43
C LEU A 150 16.96 -6.72 -4.90
N ARG A 151 16.62 -7.61 -5.84
CA ARG A 151 16.69 -7.32 -7.29
C ARG A 151 15.76 -6.16 -7.66
N ARG A 152 14.53 -6.17 -7.14
CA ARG A 152 13.55 -5.08 -7.38
C ARG A 152 14.03 -3.76 -6.80
N ILE A 153 14.57 -3.76 -5.59
CA ILE A 153 15.14 -2.55 -4.98
C ILE A 153 16.36 -2.05 -5.78
N ALA A 154 17.24 -2.95 -6.22
CA ALA A 154 18.39 -2.62 -7.04
C ALA A 154 17.96 -1.95 -8.36
N ALA A 155 16.95 -2.49 -9.03
CA ALA A 155 16.37 -1.92 -10.26
C ALA A 155 15.74 -0.54 -10.00
N TYR A 156 14.98 -0.38 -8.91
CA TYR A 156 14.39 0.90 -8.53
C TYR A 156 15.45 1.98 -8.24
N MET A 157 16.59 1.58 -7.67
CA MET A 157 17.71 2.47 -7.35
C MET A 157 18.69 2.66 -8.51
N ASP A 158 18.43 2.06 -9.67
CA ASP A 158 19.30 2.07 -10.86
C ASP A 158 20.74 1.61 -10.54
N VAL A 159 20.86 0.55 -9.73
CA VAL A 159 22.14 -0.08 -9.37
C VAL A 159 22.11 -1.57 -9.69
N PRO A 160 23.26 -2.16 -10.05
CA PRO A 160 23.35 -3.60 -10.26
C PRO A 160 23.33 -4.39 -8.95
N ILE A 161 22.95 -5.64 -9.05
CA ILE A 161 23.05 -6.61 -7.97
C ILE A 161 24.00 -7.75 -8.39
N TRP A 162 25.00 -8.01 -7.55
CA TRP A 162 26.02 -9.02 -7.77
C TRP A 162 25.93 -10.11 -6.72
N VAL A 163 26.30 -11.31 -7.10
CA VAL A 163 26.55 -12.42 -6.17
C VAL A 163 28.05 -12.69 -6.13
N GLU A 164 28.66 -12.46 -4.95
CA GLU A 164 30.05 -12.82 -4.66
C GLU A 164 30.05 -14.17 -3.93
N ASP A 165 30.44 -15.23 -4.64
CA ASP A 165 30.38 -16.63 -4.24
C ASP A 165 31.75 -17.29 -4.22
N THR A 166 32.75 -16.58 -3.73
CA THR A 166 34.15 -17.05 -3.69
C THR A 166 34.59 -17.47 -2.27
N LYS A 167 33.69 -17.41 -1.29
CA LYS A 167 33.95 -17.75 0.10
C LYS A 167 33.13 -18.97 0.54
N GLN A 168 33.76 -19.88 1.27
CA GLN A 168 33.09 -21.04 1.84
C GLN A 168 32.16 -20.63 2.98
N GLY A 169 31.04 -21.32 3.11
CA GLY A 169 30.07 -21.20 4.21
C GLY A 169 29.10 -20.00 4.09
N ARG A 170 29.46 -18.95 3.35
CA ARG A 170 28.62 -17.77 3.23
C ARG A 170 28.85 -17.02 1.91
N GLY A 171 27.78 -16.76 1.17
CA GLY A 171 27.79 -15.89 0.00
C GLY A 171 27.68 -14.41 0.39
N THR A 172 27.89 -13.51 -0.56
CA THR A 172 27.63 -12.07 -0.36
C THR A 172 26.78 -11.55 -1.53
N ILE A 173 25.67 -10.92 -1.22
CA ILE A 173 24.86 -10.16 -2.18
C ILE A 173 25.32 -8.71 -2.10
N VAL A 174 25.65 -8.11 -3.24
CA VAL A 174 26.20 -6.75 -3.32
C VAL A 174 25.34 -5.88 -4.21
N LEU A 175 24.86 -4.77 -3.67
CA LEU A 175 24.19 -3.71 -4.41
C LEU A 175 25.15 -2.53 -4.53
N ALA A 176 25.87 -2.47 -5.63
CA ALA A 176 26.86 -1.44 -5.90
C ALA A 176 27.21 -1.43 -7.39
N GLU A 177 27.73 -0.32 -7.89
CA GLU A 177 28.13 -0.16 -9.29
C GLU A 177 29.17 -1.20 -9.72
N THR A 178 30.10 -1.52 -8.83
CA THR A 178 31.16 -2.51 -9.07
C THR A 178 31.55 -3.23 -7.77
N LEU A 179 32.22 -4.38 -7.89
CA LEU A 179 32.77 -5.09 -6.72
C LEU A 179 34.11 -4.54 -6.24
N SER A 180 34.86 -3.86 -7.11
CA SER A 180 36.13 -3.22 -6.76
C SER A 180 36.31 -1.89 -7.46
N ASP A 181 37.04 -0.96 -6.83
CA ASP A 181 37.29 0.38 -7.39
C ASP A 181 38.42 0.37 -8.42
N ALA A 182 39.36 -0.59 -8.32
CA ALA A 182 40.50 -0.69 -9.22
C ALA A 182 40.15 -1.43 -10.51
N ALA A 183 40.50 -0.87 -11.64
CA ALA A 183 40.33 -1.53 -12.95
C ALA A 183 41.51 -2.47 -13.24
N HIS A 184 41.17 -3.69 -13.70
CA HIS A 184 42.16 -4.64 -14.21
C HIS A 184 42.52 -4.29 -15.65
N THR A 185 43.80 -4.13 -15.97
CA THR A 185 44.27 -3.97 -17.34
C THR A 185 44.51 -5.35 -17.96
N ILE A 186 43.85 -5.62 -19.08
CA ILE A 186 44.02 -6.86 -19.83
C ILE A 186 45.16 -6.68 -20.81
N ALA A 187 46.13 -7.62 -20.80
CA ALA A 187 47.18 -7.65 -21.81
C ALA A 187 46.65 -8.27 -23.10
N GLU A 188 47.20 -7.87 -24.22
CA GLU A 188 46.78 -8.38 -25.53
C GLU A 188 47.00 -9.90 -25.66
N ASP A 189 48.11 -10.42 -25.11
CA ASP A 189 48.42 -11.84 -25.09
C ASP A 189 47.51 -12.72 -24.22
N ASP A 190 46.71 -12.10 -23.33
CA ASP A 190 45.71 -12.79 -22.51
C ASP A 190 44.42 -13.03 -23.29
N VAL A 191 44.19 -12.31 -24.39
CA VAL A 191 42.96 -12.37 -25.18
C VAL A 191 42.98 -13.51 -26.15
N ILE A 192 42.06 -14.48 -25.99
CA ILE A 192 41.86 -15.58 -26.93
C ILE A 192 40.91 -15.14 -28.06
N ARG A 193 39.80 -14.48 -27.69
CA ARG A 193 38.75 -14.06 -28.63
C ARG A 193 38.15 -12.74 -28.18
N TYR A 194 37.90 -11.87 -29.13
CA TYR A 194 37.16 -10.62 -28.91
C TYR A 194 36.02 -10.53 -29.93
N GLU A 195 34.81 -10.28 -29.43
CA GLU A 195 33.61 -10.03 -30.24
C GLU A 195 32.87 -8.80 -29.71
N ALA A 196 32.45 -7.91 -30.61
CA ALA A 196 31.67 -6.75 -30.24
C ALA A 196 30.35 -6.72 -31.00
N THR A 197 29.27 -6.63 -30.30
CA THR A 197 27.92 -6.54 -30.86
C THR A 197 27.30 -5.20 -30.52
N LYS A 198 26.81 -4.47 -31.51
CA LYS A 198 26.04 -3.24 -31.32
C LYS A 198 24.65 -3.39 -31.94
N ARG A 199 23.60 -3.38 -31.11
CA ARG A 199 22.21 -3.41 -31.59
C ARG A 199 21.71 -2.00 -31.86
N LYS A 200 20.70 -1.84 -32.74
CA LYS A 200 20.18 -0.54 -33.23
C LYS A 200 19.76 0.40 -32.07
N GLN A 201 19.25 -0.12 -30.96
CA GLN A 201 18.78 0.66 -29.80
C GLN A 201 19.52 0.28 -28.50
N GLY A 202 20.55 -0.55 -28.59
CA GLY A 202 21.27 -1.07 -27.44
C GLY A 202 22.65 -0.47 -27.25
N ARG A 203 23.24 -0.75 -26.10
CA ARG A 203 24.64 -0.49 -25.80
C ARG A 203 25.54 -1.44 -26.63
N LYS A 204 26.78 -1.07 -26.72
CA LYS A 204 27.81 -1.97 -27.24
C LYS A 204 28.05 -3.07 -26.19
N GLU A 205 27.79 -4.31 -26.54
CA GLU A 205 28.08 -5.50 -25.74
C GLU A 205 29.36 -6.12 -26.28
N ILE A 206 30.28 -6.46 -25.40
CA ILE A 206 31.55 -7.11 -25.76
C ILE A 206 31.60 -8.48 -25.13
N THR A 207 31.88 -9.49 -25.89
CA THR A 207 32.22 -10.82 -25.42
C THR A 207 33.74 -11.01 -25.58
N LEU A 208 34.38 -11.30 -24.43
CA LEU A 208 35.83 -11.44 -24.36
C LEU A 208 36.20 -12.80 -23.76
N THR A 209 36.98 -13.61 -24.48
CA THR A 209 37.49 -14.89 -23.96
C THR A 209 38.95 -14.71 -23.56
N LEU A 210 39.26 -15.04 -22.30
CA LEU A 210 40.58 -14.90 -21.72
C LEU A 210 41.16 -16.22 -21.24
N LYS A 211 42.49 -16.27 -21.11
CA LYS A 211 43.25 -17.37 -20.50
C LYS A 211 43.17 -17.36 -18.95
N LYS A 212 42.81 -16.23 -18.36
CA LYS A 212 42.84 -16.00 -16.90
C LYS A 212 41.49 -15.71 -16.31
N TYR A 213 41.33 -16.02 -15.03
CA TYR A 213 40.13 -15.73 -14.25
C TYR A 213 40.10 -14.27 -13.76
N LEU A 214 38.95 -13.64 -13.95
CA LEU A 214 38.58 -12.34 -13.34
C LEU A 214 37.21 -12.45 -12.68
N PRO A 215 36.98 -11.82 -11.54
CA PRO A 215 35.71 -11.91 -10.85
C PRO A 215 34.60 -11.13 -11.57
N LEU A 216 33.35 -11.63 -11.44
CA LEU A 216 32.16 -10.90 -11.87
C LEU A 216 32.11 -9.52 -11.18
N GLY A 217 31.63 -8.48 -11.84
CA GLY A 217 31.54 -7.11 -11.31
C GLY A 217 32.88 -6.37 -11.23
N ALA A 218 33.97 -6.93 -11.72
CA ALA A 218 35.25 -6.24 -11.82
C ALA A 218 35.27 -5.24 -12.97
N LYS A 219 35.96 -4.10 -12.76
CA LYS A 219 36.30 -3.16 -13.82
C LYS A 219 37.47 -3.66 -14.64
N VAL A 220 37.40 -3.48 -15.94
CA VAL A 220 38.47 -3.87 -16.86
C VAL A 220 38.74 -2.79 -17.91
N LYS A 221 40.01 -2.70 -18.30
CA LYS A 221 40.49 -1.98 -19.50
C LYS A 221 40.98 -3.01 -20.48
N ILE A 222 40.46 -2.98 -21.70
CA ILE A 222 40.80 -3.94 -22.75
C ILE A 222 41.57 -3.26 -23.91
N PRO A 223 42.54 -3.95 -24.53
CA PRO A 223 43.39 -3.33 -25.53
C PRO A 223 42.64 -2.79 -26.77
N GLN A 224 41.53 -3.45 -27.13
CA GLN A 224 40.75 -3.14 -28.32
C GLN A 224 39.79 -1.95 -28.14
N GLU A 225 39.66 -1.41 -26.95
CA GLU A 225 38.64 -0.41 -26.64
C GLU A 225 39.23 0.75 -25.81
N THR A 226 38.62 1.92 -26.00
CA THR A 226 38.88 3.09 -25.16
C THR A 226 37.84 3.16 -24.01
N GLY A 227 38.33 3.31 -22.78
CA GLY A 227 37.48 3.43 -21.60
C GLY A 227 37.52 2.21 -20.69
N GLU A 228 36.63 2.23 -19.71
CA GLU A 228 36.49 1.16 -18.72
C GLU A 228 35.20 0.39 -18.94
N TYR A 229 35.26 -0.90 -18.73
CA TYR A 229 34.15 -1.83 -18.84
C TYR A 229 33.94 -2.56 -17.52
N VAL A 230 32.74 -3.11 -17.30
CA VAL A 230 32.40 -3.95 -16.16
C VAL A 230 32.07 -5.35 -16.67
N ILE A 231 32.59 -6.37 -15.99
CA ILE A 231 32.23 -7.75 -16.24
C ILE A 231 30.83 -8.01 -15.70
N CYS A 232 29.80 -8.08 -16.56
CA CYS A 232 28.41 -8.32 -16.21
C CYS A 232 27.96 -9.78 -16.37
N GLY A 233 28.79 -10.61 -17.03
CA GLY A 233 28.60 -12.04 -17.14
C GLY A 233 29.93 -12.76 -17.27
N LEU A 234 30.00 -13.97 -16.74
CA LEU A 234 31.11 -14.88 -16.81
C LEU A 234 30.60 -16.29 -17.07
N ARG A 235 31.16 -16.95 -18.09
CA ARG A 235 31.01 -18.38 -18.32
C ARG A 235 32.38 -19.02 -18.35
N VAL A 236 32.63 -19.91 -17.41
CA VAL A 236 33.82 -20.80 -17.43
C VAL A 236 33.36 -22.12 -17.99
N PHE A 237 34.07 -22.65 -18.96
CA PHE A 237 33.75 -23.94 -19.55
C PHE A 237 35.00 -24.73 -19.89
N PHE A 238 34.84 -26.04 -20.01
CA PHE A 238 35.90 -26.96 -20.36
C PHE A 238 35.60 -27.55 -21.71
N GLU A 239 36.47 -27.26 -22.67
CA GLU A 239 36.37 -27.72 -24.06
C GLU A 239 37.77 -28.07 -24.56
N HIS A 240 37.87 -29.14 -25.35
CA HIS A 240 39.15 -29.64 -25.92
C HIS A 240 40.31 -29.73 -24.92
N ALA A 241 40.02 -30.20 -23.69
CA ALA A 241 40.97 -30.29 -22.60
C ALA A 241 41.54 -28.97 -22.07
N VAL A 242 40.91 -27.83 -22.41
CA VAL A 242 41.31 -26.49 -21.96
C VAL A 242 40.14 -25.81 -21.26
N TYR A 243 40.42 -25.07 -20.17
CA TYR A 243 39.45 -24.20 -19.55
C TYR A 243 39.51 -22.81 -20.19
N GLU A 244 38.35 -22.31 -20.59
CA GLU A 244 38.19 -20.96 -21.14
C GLU A 244 37.28 -20.11 -20.24
N PHE A 245 37.60 -18.82 -20.15
CA PHE A 245 36.85 -17.81 -19.41
C PHE A 245 36.24 -16.83 -20.38
N CYS A 246 34.95 -16.98 -20.63
CA CYS A 246 34.19 -16.11 -21.52
C CYS A 246 33.45 -15.03 -20.71
N TYR A 247 33.76 -13.78 -20.95
CA TYR A 247 33.25 -12.61 -20.25
C TYR A 247 32.30 -11.82 -21.12
N ARG A 248 31.17 -11.40 -20.55
CA ARG A 248 30.32 -10.39 -21.12
C ARG A 248 30.61 -9.06 -20.44
N LEU A 249 30.92 -8.04 -21.23
CA LEU A 249 31.35 -6.73 -20.77
C LEU A 249 30.38 -5.65 -21.23
N GLU A 250 30.13 -4.68 -20.36
CA GLU A 250 29.38 -3.47 -20.68
C GLU A 250 30.19 -2.22 -20.32
N PRO A 251 30.03 -1.08 -21.04
CA PRO A 251 30.70 0.18 -20.70
C PRO A 251 30.37 0.62 -19.27
N TYR A 252 31.40 1.00 -18.49
CA TYR A 252 31.22 1.39 -17.09
C TYR A 252 30.55 2.75 -16.91
N ALA A 253 30.82 3.74 -17.77
CA ALA A 253 30.32 5.10 -17.54
C ALA A 253 29.32 5.55 -18.63
N PRO A 254 28.16 6.04 -18.23
CA PRO A 254 27.39 5.78 -17.03
C PRO A 254 26.67 4.44 -17.17
N TRP A 255 27.12 3.46 -16.41
CA TRP A 255 26.47 2.17 -16.43
C TRP A 255 25.10 2.26 -15.76
N LYS A 256 24.05 2.24 -16.56
CA LYS A 256 22.69 2.10 -16.08
C LYS A 256 22.30 0.65 -16.24
N TYR A 257 21.94 0.06 -15.14
CA TYR A 257 21.39 -1.27 -15.10
C TYR A 257 20.11 -1.32 -15.96
N GLU A 258 20.06 -2.20 -16.96
CA GLU A 258 18.78 -2.48 -17.60
C GLU A 258 17.92 -3.20 -16.56
N PRO A 259 16.79 -2.60 -16.13
CA PRO A 259 15.98 -3.22 -15.11
C PRO A 259 15.56 -4.59 -15.62
N TYR A 260 15.75 -5.61 -14.79
CA TYR A 260 15.04 -6.86 -15.00
C TYR A 260 13.58 -6.53 -15.18
N GLU A 261 12.89 -7.28 -16.06
CA GLU A 261 11.46 -7.12 -16.28
C GLU A 261 10.76 -6.86 -14.95
N THR A 262 10.40 -5.61 -14.74
CA THR A 262 9.87 -5.10 -13.48
C THR A 262 8.39 -5.42 -13.34
N ASN A 263 7.97 -6.58 -13.83
CA ASN A 263 6.58 -7.05 -13.77
C ASN A 263 5.96 -7.01 -12.35
N HIS A 264 6.80 -6.79 -11.32
CA HIS A 264 6.32 -6.64 -9.96
C HIS A 264 6.12 -5.19 -9.50
N LEU A 265 6.72 -4.19 -10.16
CA LEU A 265 6.47 -2.76 -9.86
C LEU A 265 5.18 -2.23 -10.51
N GLU A 266 4.71 -2.90 -11.55
CA GLU A 266 3.48 -2.51 -12.25
C GLU A 266 2.21 -3.05 -11.59
N LYS A 267 2.31 -3.95 -10.61
CA LYS A 267 1.14 -4.49 -9.93
C LYS A 267 0.73 -3.60 -8.77
N THR A 268 -0.47 -3.04 -8.88
CA THR A 268 -1.16 -2.46 -7.73
C THR A 268 -1.40 -3.54 -6.68
N ILE A 269 -0.93 -3.29 -5.46
CA ILE A 269 -1.10 -4.19 -4.32
C ILE A 269 -2.14 -3.59 -3.39
N CYS A 270 -3.14 -4.38 -3.02
CA CYS A 270 -4.18 -4.00 -2.08
C CYS A 270 -4.03 -4.81 -0.79
N LEU A 271 -3.89 -4.12 0.34
CA LEU A 271 -3.82 -4.74 1.66
C LEU A 271 -4.94 -4.20 2.55
N LYS A 272 -5.43 -5.05 3.44
CA LYS A 272 -6.40 -4.65 4.46
C LYS A 272 -5.67 -4.01 5.63
N GLY A 273 -6.01 -2.75 5.95
CA GLY A 273 -5.48 -2.01 7.09
C GLY A 273 -6.54 -1.72 8.14
N THR A 274 -6.10 -1.46 9.36
CA THR A 274 -6.94 -0.95 10.46
C THR A 274 -6.54 0.48 10.77
N VAL A 275 -7.49 1.40 10.84
CA VAL A 275 -7.23 2.79 11.19
C VAL A 275 -6.82 2.89 12.66
N GLU A 276 -5.64 3.40 12.92
CA GLU A 276 -5.13 3.65 14.27
C GLU A 276 -5.26 5.12 14.67
N ASN A 277 -5.17 6.03 13.71
CA ASN A 277 -5.30 7.46 13.98
C ASN A 277 -5.86 8.17 12.74
N ASN A 278 -6.83 9.04 12.95
CA ASN A 278 -7.45 9.88 11.92
C ASN A 278 -7.34 11.39 12.22
N LYS A 279 -6.55 11.77 13.25
CA LYS A 279 -6.28 13.15 13.63
C LYS A 279 -4.95 13.60 13.03
N ASP A 280 -4.95 13.91 11.74
CA ASP A 280 -3.77 14.35 11.02
C ASP A 280 -3.27 15.71 11.57
N PRO A 281 -2.03 15.80 12.09
CA PRO A 281 -1.49 17.03 12.67
C PRO A 281 -1.31 18.15 11.64
N GLU A 282 -1.25 17.81 10.34
CA GLU A 282 -1.16 18.79 9.26
C GLU A 282 -2.51 19.13 8.63
N ASN A 283 -3.62 18.57 9.15
CA ASN A 283 -4.99 18.77 8.63
C ASN A 283 -5.17 18.46 7.13
N LYS A 284 -4.41 17.51 6.60
CA LYS A 284 -4.48 17.09 5.19
C LYS A 284 -5.48 15.96 4.92
N GLY A 285 -6.23 15.53 5.94
CA GLY A 285 -7.20 14.44 5.83
C GLY A 285 -6.58 13.06 5.62
N ARG A 286 -5.38 12.85 6.16
CA ARG A 286 -4.67 11.58 6.13
C ARG A 286 -5.02 10.73 7.35
N ILE A 287 -4.77 9.44 7.24
CA ILE A 287 -4.97 8.46 8.32
C ILE A 287 -3.69 7.65 8.56
N GLN A 288 -3.52 7.13 9.75
CA GLN A 288 -2.51 6.12 10.05
C GLN A 288 -3.17 4.75 10.14
N VAL A 289 -2.56 3.76 9.53
CA VAL A 289 -3.07 2.39 9.51
C VAL A 289 -2.03 1.39 10.02
N SER A 290 -2.52 0.34 10.67
CA SER A 290 -1.76 -0.88 10.95
C SER A 290 -2.27 -2.03 10.09
N PHE A 291 -1.43 -3.04 9.95
CA PHE A 291 -1.75 -4.26 9.22
C PHE A 291 -1.77 -5.44 10.19
N SER A 292 -2.58 -6.48 9.91
CA SER A 292 -2.57 -7.67 10.74
C SER A 292 -1.26 -8.44 10.57
N LYS A 293 -0.76 -9.04 11.65
CA LYS A 293 0.50 -9.80 11.65
C LYS A 293 0.42 -11.06 10.78
N GLU A 294 -0.78 -11.60 10.58
CA GLU A 294 -1.02 -12.74 9.70
C GLU A 294 -0.87 -12.38 8.22
N GLN A 295 -1.09 -11.13 7.86
CA GLN A 295 -0.99 -10.65 6.48
C GLN A 295 0.41 -10.10 6.17
N ILE A 296 0.98 -9.32 7.08
CA ILE A 296 2.22 -8.61 6.83
C ILE A 296 3.00 -8.36 8.13
N GLN A 297 4.29 -8.64 8.09
CA GLN A 297 5.18 -8.27 9.17
C GLN A 297 5.54 -6.80 9.08
N ASP A 298 5.05 -6.01 10.03
CA ASP A 298 5.44 -4.60 10.15
C ASP A 298 6.81 -4.51 10.84
N MET A 299 7.76 -3.93 10.13
CA MET A 299 9.16 -3.82 10.57
C MET A 299 9.43 -2.54 11.37
N ASP A 300 8.44 -1.64 11.47
CA ASP A 300 8.54 -0.35 12.15
C ASP A 300 7.41 -0.15 13.16
N GLN A 301 7.69 0.62 14.20
CA GLN A 301 6.66 1.08 15.15
C GLN A 301 6.01 2.40 14.71
N VAL A 302 6.66 3.12 13.80
CA VAL A 302 6.17 4.40 13.27
C VAL A 302 5.23 4.13 12.09
N ARG A 303 4.04 4.73 12.16
CA ARG A 303 3.05 4.66 11.09
C ARG A 303 3.12 5.90 10.22
N LEU A 304 3.05 5.71 8.90
CA LEU A 304 2.92 6.83 7.98
C LEU A 304 1.51 7.40 8.00
N TRP A 305 1.43 8.70 7.76
CA TRP A 305 0.19 9.38 7.39
C TRP A 305 -0.06 9.17 5.91
N ILE A 306 -1.07 8.37 5.57
CA ILE A 306 -1.44 8.08 4.18
C ILE A 306 -2.71 8.83 3.79
N PRO A 307 -2.81 9.37 2.57
CA PRO A 307 -4.02 10.02 2.08
C PRO A 307 -5.21 9.06 2.10
N TYR A 308 -6.39 9.55 2.49
CA TYR A 308 -7.63 8.82 2.36
C TYR A 308 -8.40 9.32 1.13
N GLN A 309 -8.79 8.40 0.26
CA GLN A 309 -9.51 8.72 -0.96
C GLN A 309 -10.92 9.23 -0.64
N SER A 310 -11.27 10.38 -1.18
CA SER A 310 -12.60 10.97 -1.08
C SER A 310 -13.29 10.93 -2.45
N PRO A 311 -14.63 10.79 -2.49
CA PRO A 311 -15.39 10.87 -3.74
C PRO A 311 -15.28 12.21 -4.47
N TYR A 312 -15.05 13.31 -3.70
CA TYR A 312 -14.89 14.64 -4.24
C TYR A 312 -13.98 15.49 -3.35
N THR A 313 -13.00 16.13 -3.97
CA THR A 313 -12.09 17.08 -3.32
C THR A 313 -11.99 18.36 -4.14
N GLY A 314 -12.19 19.51 -3.52
CA GLY A 314 -12.03 20.82 -4.13
C GLY A 314 -11.25 21.75 -3.21
N THR A 315 -10.78 22.88 -3.74
CA THR A 315 -9.96 23.87 -3.01
C THR A 315 -10.71 24.48 -1.81
N ALA A 316 -12.03 24.65 -1.94
CA ALA A 316 -12.89 25.24 -0.91
C ALA A 316 -14.11 24.35 -0.58
N GLY A 317 -14.16 23.13 -1.07
CA GLY A 317 -15.27 22.20 -0.86
C GLY A 317 -14.84 20.76 -1.03
N GLY A 318 -15.72 19.84 -0.69
CA GLY A 318 -15.45 18.40 -0.80
C GLY A 318 -16.35 17.57 0.09
N ILE A 319 -16.12 16.26 0.03
CA ILE A 319 -16.73 15.28 0.95
C ILE A 319 -15.63 14.81 1.89
N VAL A 320 -15.74 15.14 3.17
CA VAL A 320 -14.77 14.72 4.20
C VAL A 320 -15.44 13.74 5.15
N PHE A 321 -15.29 12.46 4.87
CA PHE A 321 -15.72 11.35 5.72
C PHE A 321 -14.52 10.44 6.00
N LEU A 322 -13.70 10.84 6.97
CA LEU A 322 -12.59 9.99 7.42
C LEU A 322 -13.15 8.80 8.19
N PRO A 323 -12.59 7.60 7.99
CA PRO A 323 -12.98 6.44 8.78
C PRO A 323 -12.62 6.65 10.26
N ASP A 324 -13.39 6.04 11.12
CA ASP A 324 -13.13 6.07 12.57
C ASP A 324 -11.97 5.15 12.95
N VAL A 325 -11.35 5.43 14.09
CA VAL A 325 -10.32 4.56 14.66
C VAL A 325 -10.91 3.17 14.90
N GLY A 326 -10.25 2.14 14.42
CA GLY A 326 -10.71 0.75 14.44
C GLY A 326 -11.38 0.28 13.16
N ASP A 327 -11.78 1.20 12.26
CA ASP A 327 -12.34 0.82 10.96
C ASP A 327 -11.30 0.11 10.08
N LYS A 328 -11.80 -0.80 9.24
CA LYS A 328 -11.00 -1.49 8.24
C LYS A 328 -11.04 -0.73 6.93
N VAL A 329 -9.87 -0.54 6.34
CA VAL A 329 -9.71 0.16 5.05
C VAL A 329 -8.89 -0.67 4.09
N THR A 330 -9.06 -0.44 2.80
CA THR A 330 -8.18 -0.99 1.77
C THR A 330 -7.05 -0.01 1.53
N VAL A 331 -5.81 -0.42 1.78
CA VAL A 331 -4.61 0.35 1.46
C VAL A 331 -4.08 -0.11 0.12
N ILE A 332 -3.91 0.83 -0.78
CA ILE A 332 -3.47 0.62 -2.15
C ILE A 332 -2.04 1.14 -2.30
N PHE A 333 -1.16 0.25 -2.74
CA PHE A 333 0.23 0.55 -3.09
C PHE A 333 0.34 0.54 -4.61
N SER A 334 0.75 1.63 -5.20
CA SER A 334 0.92 1.78 -6.64
C SER A 334 2.21 2.56 -6.97
N ASN A 335 2.58 2.62 -8.23
CA ASN A 335 3.70 3.46 -8.68
C ASN A 335 3.47 4.96 -8.44
N GLU A 336 2.22 5.39 -8.35
CA GLU A 336 1.86 6.78 -8.10
C GLU A 336 1.90 7.14 -6.60
N GLY A 337 1.99 6.14 -5.73
CA GLY A 337 2.05 6.32 -4.29
C GLY A 337 1.17 5.35 -3.50
N ILE A 338 0.96 5.71 -2.23
CA ILE A 338 0.14 4.96 -1.30
C ILE A 338 -1.05 5.80 -0.88
N TYR A 339 -2.23 5.19 -0.89
CA TYR A 339 -3.43 5.80 -0.34
C TYR A 339 -4.38 4.74 0.21
N ALA A 340 -5.22 5.13 1.16
CA ALA A 340 -6.30 4.29 1.65
C ALA A 340 -7.58 4.64 0.86
N ALA A 341 -8.24 3.63 0.35
CA ALA A 341 -9.54 3.72 -0.28
C ALA A 341 -10.59 3.15 0.68
N SER A 342 -11.84 3.29 0.33
CA SER A 342 -13.05 2.75 0.97
C SER A 342 -12.88 1.93 2.26
N ALA A 343 -13.74 2.21 3.23
CA ALA A 343 -13.84 1.38 4.45
C ALA A 343 -14.56 0.06 4.15
N LEU A 344 -14.04 -1.03 4.71
CA LEU A 344 -14.64 -2.36 4.67
C LEU A 344 -15.52 -2.53 5.91
N ARG A 345 -16.80 -2.82 5.70
CA ARG A 345 -17.71 -3.07 6.82
C ARG A 345 -17.57 -4.52 7.30
N GLU A 346 -17.13 -4.70 8.53
CA GLU A 346 -17.05 -6.00 9.20
C GLU A 346 -18.02 -6.11 10.38
N ASN A 347 -18.43 -4.95 10.92
CA ASN A 347 -19.36 -4.91 12.04
C ASN A 347 -20.80 -5.06 11.54
N VAL A 348 -21.64 -5.67 12.39
CA VAL A 348 -23.09 -5.77 12.16
C VAL A 348 -23.67 -4.36 12.14
N LEU A 349 -24.57 -4.10 11.22
CA LEU A 349 -25.31 -2.84 11.18
C LEU A 349 -26.19 -2.69 12.43
N ALA A 350 -26.32 -1.46 12.91
CA ALA A 350 -27.32 -1.14 13.93
C ALA A 350 -28.70 -1.57 13.42
N GLU A 351 -29.59 -2.04 14.33
CA GLU A 351 -30.87 -2.62 13.99
C GLU A 351 -31.71 -1.70 13.10
N GLU A 352 -31.73 -0.40 13.41
CA GLU A 352 -32.42 0.63 12.63
C GLU A 352 -31.83 0.86 11.22
N CYS A 353 -30.69 0.24 10.88
CA CYS A 353 -29.98 0.39 9.61
C CYS A 353 -29.91 -0.93 8.81
N GLN A 354 -30.58 -2.00 9.26
CA GLN A 354 -30.47 -3.33 8.65
C GLN A 354 -31.41 -3.53 7.44
N LYS A 355 -32.34 -2.60 7.21
CA LYS A 355 -33.27 -2.68 6.09
C LYS A 355 -32.54 -2.34 4.79
N VAL A 356 -32.59 -3.25 3.83
CA VAL A 356 -31.92 -3.10 2.52
C VAL A 356 -32.50 -1.94 1.71
N GLU A 357 -33.78 -1.67 1.87
CA GLU A 357 -34.52 -0.60 1.18
C GLU A 357 -34.14 0.79 1.71
N GLU A 358 -33.68 0.89 2.95
CA GLU A 358 -33.26 2.15 3.53
C GLU A 358 -31.75 2.40 3.26
N LYS A 359 -31.43 3.55 2.69
CA LYS A 359 -30.05 4.03 2.54
C LYS A 359 -29.84 5.14 3.53
N TYR A 360 -28.61 5.24 4.09
CA TYR A 360 -28.33 6.35 4.99
C TYR A 360 -26.86 6.82 4.88
N ILE A 361 -26.66 8.10 5.20
CA ILE A 361 -25.36 8.71 5.47
C ILE A 361 -25.38 9.11 6.95
N GLY A 362 -24.41 8.68 7.74
CA GLY A 362 -24.41 8.96 9.16
C GLY A 362 -23.09 8.67 9.85
N ASN A 363 -23.01 9.09 11.11
CA ASN A 363 -21.86 8.86 11.97
C ASN A 363 -22.23 8.07 13.24
N ASN A 364 -21.24 7.69 14.03
CA ASN A 364 -21.41 6.93 15.28
C ASN A 364 -22.17 7.69 16.36
N THR A 365 -22.35 9.01 16.23
CA THR A 365 -23.12 9.84 17.18
C THR A 365 -24.61 9.94 16.86
N LYS A 366 -25.14 9.03 16.06
CA LYS A 366 -26.55 8.95 15.64
C LYS A 366 -27.06 10.17 14.87
N ARG A 367 -26.17 10.90 14.19
CA ARG A 367 -26.55 11.93 13.22
C ARG A 367 -26.57 11.32 11.84
N ARG A 368 -27.77 11.30 11.21
CA ARG A 368 -28.03 10.50 10.00
C ARG A 368 -28.97 11.21 9.03
N ILE A 369 -28.75 10.99 7.75
CA ILE A 369 -29.68 11.31 6.67
C ILE A 369 -30.13 9.99 6.07
N PHE A 370 -31.40 9.67 6.17
CA PHE A 370 -32.00 8.45 5.64
C PHE A 370 -32.74 8.74 4.34
N PHE A 371 -32.51 7.90 3.37
CA PHE A 371 -33.28 7.79 2.12
C PHE A 371 -34.17 6.56 2.23
N GLN A 372 -35.40 6.75 2.63
CA GLN A 372 -36.41 5.71 2.82
C GLN A 372 -37.24 5.58 1.54
N GLU A 373 -37.99 4.49 1.38
CA GLU A 373 -38.79 4.27 0.19
C GLU A 373 -39.76 5.43 -0.15
N LYS A 374 -40.36 6.04 0.86
CA LYS A 374 -41.34 7.13 0.69
C LYS A 374 -40.97 8.42 1.44
N ALA A 375 -39.77 8.51 2.02
CA ALA A 375 -39.42 9.66 2.82
C ALA A 375 -37.93 9.94 2.82
N LEU A 376 -37.58 11.23 2.94
CA LEU A 376 -36.26 11.69 3.35
C LEU A 376 -36.32 12.12 4.81
N LYS A 377 -35.44 11.54 5.67
CA LYS A 377 -35.40 11.87 7.08
C LYS A 377 -34.00 12.32 7.50
N ILE A 378 -33.89 13.46 8.15
CA ILE A 378 -32.67 13.91 8.81
C ILE A 378 -32.90 13.75 10.32
N ALA A 379 -31.97 13.07 11.02
CA ALA A 379 -32.10 12.78 12.43
C ALA A 379 -30.83 13.17 13.20
N SER A 380 -31.00 13.75 14.37
CA SER A 380 -29.95 14.06 15.35
C SER A 380 -30.47 13.73 16.74
N GLY A 381 -30.24 12.50 17.21
CA GLY A 381 -30.90 11.95 18.40
C GLY A 381 -32.42 11.90 18.21
N GLU A 382 -33.17 12.56 19.08
CA GLU A 382 -34.64 12.62 19.02
C GLU A 382 -35.17 13.75 18.11
N HIS A 383 -34.29 14.62 17.60
CA HIS A 383 -34.70 15.70 16.72
C HIS A 383 -34.71 15.21 15.27
N THR A 384 -35.81 15.53 14.55
CA THR A 384 -35.99 15.06 13.18
C THR A 384 -36.53 16.12 12.24
N VAL A 385 -36.11 16.05 10.98
CA VAL A 385 -36.78 16.65 9.83
C VAL A 385 -37.21 15.48 8.94
N LEU A 386 -38.50 15.35 8.70
CA LEU A 386 -39.10 14.34 7.82
C LEU A 386 -39.76 15.03 6.63
N MET A 387 -39.49 14.54 5.46
CA MET A 387 -40.13 14.95 4.22
C MET A 387 -40.66 13.68 3.52
N ASP A 388 -41.95 13.58 3.38
CA ASP A 388 -42.65 12.52 2.65
C ASP A 388 -43.54 13.07 1.55
N GLU A 389 -44.40 12.23 0.95
CA GLU A 389 -45.28 12.64 -0.12
C GLU A 389 -46.40 13.62 0.30
N ASP A 390 -46.75 13.61 1.60
CA ASP A 390 -47.89 14.33 2.13
C ASP A 390 -47.49 15.56 2.93
N LYS A 391 -46.30 15.54 3.57
CA LYS A 391 -45.90 16.59 4.52
C LYS A 391 -44.37 16.79 4.64
N ILE A 392 -44.02 17.97 5.19
CA ILE A 392 -42.73 18.26 5.80
C ILE A 392 -42.97 18.45 7.30
N GLU A 393 -42.24 17.70 8.16
CA GLU A 393 -42.37 17.77 9.61
C GLU A 393 -41.01 18.02 10.29
N LEU A 394 -40.92 19.04 11.12
CA LEU A 394 -39.81 19.26 12.03
C LEU A 394 -40.24 18.89 13.42
N THR A 395 -39.48 18.09 14.15
CA THR A 395 -39.75 17.67 15.52
C THR A 395 -38.56 17.95 16.42
N VAL A 396 -38.81 18.61 17.55
CA VAL A 396 -37.85 18.89 18.61
C VAL A 396 -38.54 18.65 19.95
N GLY A 397 -38.39 17.46 20.53
CA GLY A 397 -39.15 17.07 21.72
C GLY A 397 -40.66 17.13 21.50
N GLU A 398 -41.38 17.92 22.28
CA GLU A 398 -42.83 18.12 22.16
C GLU A 398 -43.21 19.20 21.11
N SER A 399 -42.23 19.90 20.56
CA SER A 399 -42.46 20.95 19.55
C SER A 399 -42.46 20.35 18.14
N LYS A 400 -43.47 20.74 17.37
CA LYS A 400 -43.62 20.32 15.96
C LYS A 400 -43.98 21.46 15.06
N ILE A 401 -43.40 21.45 13.85
CA ILE A 401 -43.87 22.26 12.72
C ILE A 401 -44.20 21.25 11.60
N THR A 402 -45.44 21.23 11.17
CA THR A 402 -45.90 20.37 10.10
C THR A 402 -46.45 21.24 8.95
N MET A 403 -45.94 21.01 7.75
CA MET A 403 -46.41 21.67 6.53
C MET A 403 -47.01 20.59 5.65
N GLU A 404 -48.29 20.70 5.38
CA GLU A 404 -49.10 19.86 4.47
C GLU A 404 -49.57 20.70 3.29
N LYS A 405 -50.19 20.06 2.31
CA LYS A 405 -50.71 20.73 1.12
C LYS A 405 -51.60 21.92 1.41
N ASP A 406 -52.48 21.77 2.40
CA ASP A 406 -53.55 22.73 2.67
C ASP A 406 -53.44 23.41 4.03
N ARG A 407 -52.40 23.06 4.83
CA ARG A 407 -52.21 23.69 6.15
C ARG A 407 -50.75 23.72 6.61
N ILE A 408 -50.47 24.66 7.50
CA ILE A 408 -49.27 24.71 8.31
C ILE A 408 -49.69 24.67 9.78
N LEU A 409 -49.13 23.73 10.54
CA LEU A 409 -49.39 23.52 11.95
C LEU A 409 -48.14 23.71 12.78
N LEU A 410 -48.15 24.60 13.75
CA LEU A 410 -47.17 24.73 14.79
C LEU A 410 -47.77 24.20 16.10
N ARG A 411 -47.10 23.26 16.74
CA ARG A 411 -47.55 22.67 17.98
C ARG A 411 -46.47 22.71 19.04
N GLN A 412 -46.85 23.10 20.25
CA GLN A 412 -46.02 22.99 21.46
C GLN A 412 -46.90 22.41 22.59
N GLY A 413 -46.70 21.14 22.91
CA GLY A 413 -47.54 20.44 23.85
C GLY A 413 -49.03 20.50 23.46
N LYS A 414 -49.85 21.21 24.27
CA LYS A 414 -51.29 21.41 24.01
C LYS A 414 -51.64 22.72 23.28
N THR A 415 -50.65 23.50 22.92
CA THR A 415 -50.85 24.77 22.17
C THR A 415 -50.58 24.55 20.69
N GLU A 416 -51.49 25.05 19.83
CA GLU A 416 -51.41 24.92 18.40
C GLU A 416 -51.71 26.26 17.71
N LEU A 417 -50.95 26.52 16.66
CA LEU A 417 -51.22 27.53 15.67
C LEU A 417 -51.40 26.84 14.30
N THR A 418 -52.55 26.99 13.70
CA THR A 418 -52.88 26.43 12.40
C THR A 418 -53.11 27.55 11.40
N LEU A 419 -52.45 27.46 10.23
CA LEU A 419 -52.68 28.33 9.08
C LEU A 419 -53.30 27.47 7.95
N GLU A 420 -54.46 27.86 7.49
CA GLU A 420 -55.19 27.21 6.40
C GLU A 420 -55.68 28.26 5.37
N ALA A 421 -56.06 27.80 4.19
CA ALA A 421 -56.60 28.72 3.16
C ALA A 421 -57.80 29.50 3.66
N LYS A 422 -58.55 28.97 4.61
CA LYS A 422 -59.75 29.61 5.18
C LYS A 422 -59.51 30.48 6.39
N GLY A 423 -58.26 30.57 6.87
CA GLY A 423 -57.93 31.43 7.99
C GLY A 423 -56.84 30.92 8.91
N ILE A 424 -56.71 31.54 10.07
CA ILE A 424 -55.76 31.24 11.13
C ILE A 424 -56.50 30.83 12.37
N ARG A 425 -56.03 29.73 13.00
CA ARG A 425 -56.58 29.28 14.31
C ARG A 425 -55.45 29.17 15.32
N ILE A 426 -55.63 29.76 16.46
CA ILE A 426 -54.77 29.58 17.64
C ILE A 426 -55.56 28.87 18.72
N ASN A 427 -55.07 27.74 19.18
CA ASN A 427 -55.63 27.01 20.31
C ASN A 427 -54.59 26.90 21.41
N ALA A 428 -54.91 27.42 22.58
CA ALA A 428 -53.99 27.41 23.73
C ALA A 428 -54.75 26.95 24.99
N VAL A 429 -54.55 25.68 25.38
CA VAL A 429 -55.08 25.10 26.63
C VAL A 429 -56.60 25.33 26.82
N GLY A 430 -57.37 25.18 25.72
CA GLY A 430 -58.79 25.38 25.71
C GLY A 430 -59.32 26.78 25.51
N ASN A 431 -58.45 27.72 25.21
CA ASN A 431 -58.76 29.03 24.66
C ASN A 431 -58.52 29.00 23.17
N GLU A 432 -59.41 29.60 22.38
CA GLU A 432 -59.35 29.57 20.93
C GLU A 432 -59.48 30.98 20.33
N MET A 433 -58.68 31.30 19.30
CA MET A 433 -58.81 32.46 18.49
C MET A 433 -58.86 32.01 17.02
N VAL A 434 -59.85 32.47 16.29
CA VAL A 434 -60.03 32.15 14.86
C VAL A 434 -60.13 33.42 14.06
N TRP A 435 -59.39 33.55 12.99
CA TRP A 435 -59.45 34.57 11.97
C TRP A 435 -59.82 33.94 10.66
N ASN A 436 -61.00 34.26 10.14
CA ASN A 436 -61.49 33.73 8.88
C ASN A 436 -62.34 34.74 8.11
N GLU A 437 -62.96 34.36 7.01
CA GLU A 437 -63.82 35.24 6.21
C GLU A 437 -64.99 35.84 7.01
N GLN A 438 -65.41 35.20 8.09
CA GLN A 438 -66.50 35.67 8.97
C GLN A 438 -66.06 36.67 10.00
N GLY A 439 -64.71 36.85 10.17
CA GLY A 439 -64.15 37.80 11.10
C GLY A 439 -63.15 37.18 12.11
N ILE A 440 -63.00 37.81 13.28
CA ILE A 440 -62.12 37.36 14.37
C ILE A 440 -63.02 36.91 15.49
N LEU A 441 -62.93 35.66 15.89
CA LEU A 441 -63.61 35.07 17.03
C LEU A 441 -62.58 34.65 18.09
N GLY A 442 -62.75 35.18 19.31
CA GLY A 442 -61.97 34.76 20.50
C GLY A 442 -62.92 34.05 21.45
N ASN A 443 -62.55 32.84 21.90
CA ASN A 443 -63.28 32.04 22.86
C ASN A 443 -62.33 31.65 23.98
N THR A 444 -62.63 31.99 25.20
CA THR A 444 -61.85 31.71 26.38
C THR A 444 -62.74 31.29 27.54
N ARG A 445 -62.19 30.42 28.39
CA ARG A 445 -62.91 29.95 29.61
C ARG A 445 -62.76 30.94 30.81
N LYS A 446 -61.87 31.90 30.71
CA LYS A 446 -61.58 32.85 31.80
C LYS A 446 -61.91 34.30 31.37
N GLU A 447 -60.96 34.99 30.77
CA GLU A 447 -61.09 36.41 30.46
C GLU A 447 -60.40 36.73 29.13
N ILE A 448 -60.87 37.83 28.49
CA ILE A 448 -60.17 38.47 27.37
C ILE A 448 -59.80 39.87 27.87
N GLY A 449 -58.51 40.15 28.01
CA GLY A 449 -57.99 41.49 28.30
C GLY A 449 -57.57 42.20 27.01
N LEU A 450 -58.00 43.43 26.82
CA LEU A 450 -57.53 44.32 25.75
C LEU A 450 -56.91 45.57 26.42
N GLU A 451 -55.61 45.69 26.36
CA GLU A 451 -54.86 46.81 26.92
C GLU A 451 -53.97 47.49 25.86
N ALA A 452 -53.98 48.81 25.89
CA ALA A 452 -53.07 49.56 25.02
C ALA A 452 -52.56 50.83 25.73
N GLN A 453 -51.29 51.18 25.51
CA GLN A 453 -50.66 52.37 26.12
C GLN A 453 -51.30 53.69 25.71
N ARG A 454 -52.00 53.75 24.57
CA ARG A 454 -52.66 54.99 24.08
C ARG A 454 -54.16 54.87 24.00
N ALA A 455 -54.69 53.94 23.23
CA ALA A 455 -56.13 53.79 23.05
C ALA A 455 -56.50 52.39 22.55
N VAL A 456 -57.63 51.87 23.02
CA VAL A 456 -58.34 50.73 22.44
C VAL A 456 -59.56 51.31 21.74
N ASN A 457 -59.58 51.26 20.38
CA ASN A 457 -60.73 51.74 19.61
C ASN A 457 -61.57 50.54 19.18
N ILE A 458 -62.86 50.54 19.49
CA ILE A 458 -63.85 49.55 19.05
C ILE A 458 -64.87 50.28 18.24
N ALA A 459 -64.88 50.06 16.93
CA ALA A 459 -65.84 50.66 16.04
C ALA A 459 -66.54 49.63 15.16
N GLY A 460 -67.80 49.73 14.95
CA GLY A 460 -68.57 48.84 14.07
C GLY A 460 -69.42 49.62 13.09
N GLY A 461 -69.38 49.28 11.80
CA GLY A 461 -70.24 49.86 10.76
C GLY A 461 -71.73 49.55 10.93
N GLY A 462 -72.06 48.65 11.85
CA GLY A 462 -73.39 48.26 12.19
C GLY A 462 -73.60 48.27 13.70
N LYS A 463 -73.87 47.12 14.30
CA LYS A 463 -74.15 47.04 15.74
C LYS A 463 -72.98 46.53 16.56
N ILE A 464 -72.65 47.16 17.66
CA ILE A 464 -71.71 46.66 18.67
C ILE A 464 -72.56 46.06 19.78
N ASN A 465 -72.38 44.78 20.09
CA ASN A 465 -73.02 44.10 21.21
C ASN A 465 -72.01 43.78 22.30
N ILE A 466 -72.23 44.30 23.49
CA ILE A 466 -71.45 43.97 24.70
C ILE A 466 -72.48 43.45 25.72
N GLN A 467 -72.37 42.16 26.14
CA GLN A 467 -73.29 41.52 27.03
C GLN A 467 -72.55 40.82 28.17
N ALA A 468 -72.91 41.09 29.39
CA ALA A 468 -72.52 40.36 30.54
C ALA A 468 -73.71 39.46 31.02
N LYS A 469 -73.60 38.15 30.84
CA LYS A 469 -74.66 37.21 31.24
C LYS A 469 -74.47 36.85 32.68
N GLY A 470 -75.32 37.41 33.58
CA GLY A 470 -75.36 37.09 35.03
C GLY A 470 -74.34 37.88 35.84
N ALA A 471 -73.71 38.90 35.32
CA ALA A 471 -72.82 39.77 36.06
C ALA A 471 -72.98 41.22 35.55
N PRO A 472 -72.64 42.26 36.36
CA PRO A 472 -72.70 43.65 35.89
C PRO A 472 -71.70 43.94 34.80
N LEU A 473 -72.09 44.79 33.81
CA LEU A 473 -71.17 45.40 32.88
C LEU A 473 -70.66 46.69 33.56
N SER A 474 -69.33 46.77 33.83
CA SER A 474 -68.69 47.95 34.40
C SER A 474 -67.96 48.69 33.34
N LEU A 475 -68.16 50.03 33.26
CA LEU A 475 -67.39 50.94 32.46
C LEU A 475 -66.77 51.95 33.41
N ASP A 476 -65.43 52.00 33.48
CA ASP A 476 -64.67 52.86 34.39
C ASP A 476 -63.76 53.77 33.56
N GLY A 477 -63.79 55.06 33.82
CA GLY A 477 -62.98 56.06 33.11
C GLY A 477 -63.29 57.46 33.58
N SER A 478 -62.40 58.41 33.37
CA SER A 478 -62.59 59.84 33.71
C SER A 478 -63.76 60.51 32.97
N VAL A 479 -64.13 59.97 31.82
CA VAL A 479 -65.32 60.37 31.06
C VAL A 479 -65.92 59.12 30.37
N VAL A 480 -67.19 58.86 30.59
CA VAL A 480 -67.98 57.89 29.87
C VAL A 480 -69.07 58.58 29.12
N ASN A 481 -69.01 58.61 27.77
CA ASN A 481 -70.03 59.19 26.92
C ASN A 481 -70.88 58.01 26.35
N ILE A 482 -72.19 58.09 26.65
CA ILE A 482 -73.18 57.14 26.07
C ILE A 482 -74.15 58.05 25.27
N GLY A 483 -73.97 57.93 23.93
CA GLY A 483 -74.80 58.72 22.99
C GLY A 483 -76.03 57.93 22.50
#